data_564b61a9043fbb698dbb868a9039b996
#
_entry.id   564b61a9043fbb698dbb868a9039b996
#
_cell.length_a   1.000
_cell.length_b   1.000
_cell.length_c   1.000
_cell.angle_alpha   90.00
_cell.angle_beta   90.00
_cell.angle_gamma   90.00
#
_symmetry.space_group_name_H-M   'P 1'
#
loop_
_entity.id
_entity.type
_entity.pdbx_description
1 polymer ?
#
loop_
_entity_poly.entity_id
_entity_poly.type
_entity_poly.pdbx_seq_one_letter_code
_entity_poly.pdbx_strand_id
1 'polypeptide(L)'
;YEKRGVAVMVPQWNPAKCIQCNSCAFVCPHATIRPFALTEEEAAGAPAVTKFAEKPVVKTNYRFTMAVSPLDCMGCTLCVKACPVNAAADKKAAAAGTKADPADYAIMMKPQATQHDQQAAFDYCVAKVSEKPELINNTVKGSQFKQPLLEFSGSCAGCAETTYARLITQLFGERMYISNATGCSSIWGGSAPATPYTVNKETGKGPAWANSLFEDNAEHGLGTVSYTHLRAHETVLDL
;
A
#
# COMPACT_ATOMS: atom_id res chain seq x y z
N TYR A 1 -0.24 -10.89 -12.25
CA TYR A 1 -1.24 -10.27 -11.71
C TYR A 1 -2.52 -10.24 -12.52
N GLU A 2 -3.56 -10.87 -11.97
CA GLU A 2 -4.72 -11.29 -12.74
C GLU A 2 -5.75 -10.17 -12.97
N LYS A 3 -5.68 -9.06 -12.23
CA LYS A 3 -6.60 -7.91 -12.35
C LYS A 3 -8.06 -8.36 -12.51
N ARG A 4 -8.55 -9.15 -11.56
CA ARG A 4 -9.83 -9.88 -11.65
C ARG A 4 -11.07 -9.00 -11.60
N GLY A 5 -10.97 -7.77 -11.08
CA GLY A 5 -12.09 -6.85 -10.99
C GLY A 5 -13.25 -7.36 -10.12
N VAL A 6 -12.95 -8.02 -9.00
CA VAL A 6 -13.97 -8.69 -8.17
C VAL A 6 -14.85 -7.73 -7.37
N ALA A 7 -14.40 -6.49 -7.15
CA ALA A 7 -15.16 -5.52 -6.37
C ALA A 7 -16.28 -4.90 -7.19
N VAL A 8 -17.50 -4.87 -6.65
CA VAL A 8 -18.63 -4.15 -7.25
C VAL A 8 -18.45 -2.65 -7.14
N MET A 9 -17.88 -2.19 -6.03
CA MET A 9 -17.62 -0.79 -5.73
C MET A 9 -16.13 -0.59 -5.42
N VAL A 10 -15.53 0.44 -6.00
CA VAL A 10 -14.12 0.78 -5.80
C VAL A 10 -13.95 2.25 -5.41
N PRO A 11 -12.85 2.65 -4.75
CA PRO A 11 -12.66 4.02 -4.35
C PRO A 11 -12.39 4.95 -5.55
N GLN A 12 -13.04 6.11 -5.51
CA GLN A 12 -12.73 7.26 -6.34
C GLN A 12 -12.17 8.36 -5.47
N TRP A 13 -10.99 8.85 -5.83
CA TRP A 13 -10.33 9.95 -5.13
C TRP A 13 -10.77 11.31 -5.67
N ASN A 14 -11.03 12.25 -4.75
CA ASN A 14 -11.30 13.64 -5.05
C ASN A 14 -10.09 14.52 -4.64
N PRO A 15 -9.28 14.99 -5.60
CA PRO A 15 -8.08 15.76 -5.31
C PRO A 15 -8.35 17.09 -4.61
N ALA A 16 -9.48 17.77 -4.90
CA ALA A 16 -9.80 19.07 -4.33
C ALA A 16 -10.07 19.05 -2.82
N LYS A 17 -10.49 17.89 -2.28
CA LYS A 17 -10.77 17.72 -0.85
C LYS A 17 -9.65 17.00 -0.08
N CYS A 18 -8.67 16.45 -0.77
CA CYS A 18 -7.63 15.62 -0.16
C CYS A 18 -6.57 16.46 0.56
N ILE A 19 -6.26 16.10 1.81
CA ILE A 19 -5.21 16.72 2.63
C ILE A 19 -3.87 16.00 2.55
N GLN A 20 -3.72 15.02 1.67
CA GLN A 20 -2.47 14.27 1.44
C GLN A 20 -1.91 13.56 2.69
N CYS A 21 -2.77 13.05 3.55
CA CYS A 21 -2.34 12.35 4.79
C CYS A 21 -1.91 10.89 4.57
N ASN A 22 -2.24 10.29 3.44
CA ASN A 22 -1.98 8.90 3.06
C ASN A 22 -2.65 7.82 3.93
N SER A 23 -3.56 8.17 4.84
CA SER A 23 -4.26 7.21 5.71
C SER A 23 -5.01 6.14 4.92
N CYS A 24 -5.59 6.49 3.77
CA CYS A 24 -6.28 5.54 2.90
C CYS A 24 -5.34 4.47 2.31
N ALA A 25 -4.12 4.86 1.94
CA ALA A 25 -3.10 3.92 1.49
C ALA A 25 -2.58 3.08 2.66
N PHE A 26 -2.38 3.70 3.83
CA PHE A 26 -1.86 3.03 5.02
C PHE A 26 -2.73 1.85 5.47
N VAL A 27 -4.06 1.97 5.38
CA VAL A 27 -4.98 0.90 5.79
C VAL A 27 -5.32 -0.10 4.70
N CYS A 28 -4.84 0.10 3.47
CA CYS A 28 -5.19 -0.79 2.35
C CYS A 28 -4.47 -2.14 2.44
N PRO A 29 -5.17 -3.27 2.60
CA PRO A 29 -4.54 -4.59 2.74
C PRO A 29 -3.89 -5.08 1.45
N HIS A 30 -4.35 -4.59 0.29
CA HIS A 30 -3.97 -5.09 -1.02
C HIS A 30 -3.06 -4.14 -1.81
N ALA A 31 -2.65 -3.01 -1.20
CA ALA A 31 -1.84 -1.97 -1.85
C ALA A 31 -2.42 -1.44 -3.18
N THR A 32 -3.75 -1.41 -3.30
CA THR A 32 -4.47 -0.99 -4.51
C THR A 32 -4.76 0.52 -4.56
N ILE A 33 -4.47 1.23 -3.49
CA ILE A 33 -4.50 2.69 -3.42
C ILE A 33 -3.17 3.18 -2.88
N ARG A 34 -2.47 4.02 -3.67
CA ARG A 34 -1.10 4.45 -3.37
C ARG A 34 -0.92 5.94 -3.67
N PRO A 35 -0.22 6.69 -2.78
CA PRO A 35 0.21 8.04 -3.09
C PRO A 35 1.46 8.02 -3.96
N PHE A 36 1.51 8.96 -4.90
CA PHE A 36 2.70 9.21 -5.69
C PHE A 36 3.02 10.70 -5.71
N ALA A 37 4.31 11.00 -5.71
CA ALA A 37 4.87 12.33 -5.85
C ALA A 37 5.63 12.39 -7.18
N LEU A 38 5.11 13.13 -8.14
CA LEU A 38 5.63 13.19 -9.50
C LEU A 38 6.43 14.49 -9.72
N THR A 39 7.55 14.39 -10.42
CA THR A 39 8.21 15.56 -11.02
C THR A 39 7.32 16.13 -12.12
N GLU A 40 7.61 17.34 -12.60
CA GLU A 40 6.85 17.90 -13.73
C GLU A 40 6.99 17.05 -15.00
N GLU A 41 8.14 16.43 -15.22
CA GLU A 41 8.38 15.53 -16.36
C GLU A 41 7.56 14.25 -16.24
N GLU A 42 7.56 13.61 -15.06
CA GLU A 42 6.75 12.43 -14.77
C GLU A 42 5.25 12.75 -14.89
N ALA A 43 4.84 13.94 -14.48
CA ALA A 43 3.45 14.38 -14.58
C ALA A 43 3.02 14.69 -16.03
N ALA A 44 3.91 15.24 -16.82
CA ALA A 44 3.65 15.51 -18.25
C ALA A 44 3.49 14.21 -19.07
N GLY A 45 4.18 13.13 -18.67
CA GLY A 45 4.04 11.80 -19.28
C GLY A 45 2.84 11.00 -18.80
N ALA A 46 2.13 11.46 -17.78
CA ALA A 46 1.02 10.71 -17.18
C ALA A 46 -0.22 10.69 -18.08
N PRO A 47 -1.00 9.58 -18.08
CA PRO A 47 -2.26 9.52 -18.82
C PRO A 47 -3.21 10.68 -18.44
N ALA A 48 -3.99 11.17 -19.40
CA ALA A 48 -4.91 12.31 -19.20
C ALA A 48 -5.94 12.07 -18.06
N VAL A 49 -6.25 10.83 -17.74
CA VAL A 49 -7.13 10.44 -16.64
C VAL A 49 -6.50 10.66 -15.25
N THR A 50 -5.19 10.86 -15.18
CA THR A 50 -4.45 11.08 -13.92
C THR A 50 -4.86 12.42 -13.30
N LYS A 51 -5.43 12.35 -12.11
CA LYS A 51 -5.82 13.54 -11.34
C LYS A 51 -4.69 13.94 -10.40
N PHE A 52 -4.50 15.23 -10.23
CA PHE A 52 -3.51 15.78 -9.30
C PHE A 52 -4.18 16.67 -8.26
N ALA A 53 -3.64 16.68 -7.05
CA ALA A 53 -4.05 17.66 -6.05
C ALA A 53 -3.63 19.08 -6.50
N GLU A 54 -4.42 20.07 -6.09
CA GLU A 54 -4.11 21.49 -6.40
C GLU A 54 -2.79 21.94 -5.79
N LYS A 55 -2.47 21.45 -4.59
CA LYS A 55 -1.23 21.78 -3.88
C LYS A 55 -0.19 20.68 -4.08
N PRO A 56 1.07 21.05 -4.29
CA PRO A 56 2.16 20.10 -4.34
C PRO A 56 2.34 19.39 -2.99
N VAL A 57 3.17 18.36 -2.96
CA VAL A 57 3.58 17.73 -1.69
C VAL A 57 4.29 18.77 -0.83
N VAL A 58 3.92 18.83 0.45
CA VAL A 58 4.42 19.88 1.38
C VAL A 58 5.94 19.97 1.36
N LYS A 59 6.45 21.18 1.23
CA LYS A 59 7.89 21.53 1.15
C LYS A 59 8.62 20.99 -0.09
N THR A 60 7.89 20.64 -1.14
CA THR A 60 8.47 20.19 -2.42
C THR A 60 7.72 20.82 -3.60
N ASN A 61 8.24 20.61 -4.81
CA ASN A 61 7.56 20.98 -6.06
C ASN A 61 6.89 19.76 -6.73
N TYR A 62 6.83 18.60 -6.04
CA TYR A 62 6.23 17.41 -6.62
C TYR A 62 4.72 17.50 -6.67
N ARG A 63 4.16 17.11 -7.80
CA ARG A 63 2.71 16.98 -7.98
C ARG A 63 2.22 15.71 -7.29
N PHE A 64 1.19 15.85 -6.46
CA PHE A 64 0.61 14.74 -5.70
C PHE A 64 -0.54 14.10 -6.45
N THR A 65 -0.53 12.76 -6.53
CA THR A 65 -1.69 11.97 -6.94
C THR A 65 -1.93 10.80 -5.99
N MET A 66 -3.17 10.40 -5.86
CA MET A 66 -3.57 9.15 -5.20
C MET A 66 -4.11 8.21 -6.28
N ALA A 67 -3.25 7.30 -6.73
CA ALA A 67 -3.62 6.34 -7.76
C ALA A 67 -4.36 5.13 -7.16
N VAL A 68 -5.36 4.66 -7.87
CA VAL A 68 -6.19 3.51 -7.48
C VAL A 68 -6.17 2.46 -8.58
N SER A 69 -5.95 1.19 -8.20
CA SER A 69 -6.17 0.04 -9.08
C SER A 69 -7.58 -0.51 -8.86
N PRO A 70 -8.56 -0.21 -9.74
CA PRO A 70 -9.92 -0.70 -9.58
C PRO A 70 -10.03 -2.21 -9.84
N LEU A 71 -9.13 -2.78 -10.63
CA LEU A 71 -9.18 -4.20 -10.99
C LEU A 71 -8.57 -5.12 -9.91
N ASP A 72 -7.71 -4.59 -9.05
CA ASP A 72 -7.11 -5.31 -7.92
C ASP A 72 -7.79 -5.00 -6.58
N CYS A 73 -8.68 -4.02 -6.55
CA CYS A 73 -9.43 -3.62 -5.34
C CYS A 73 -10.43 -4.70 -4.92
N MET A 74 -10.53 -4.96 -3.61
CA MET A 74 -11.47 -5.92 -3.02
C MET A 74 -12.75 -5.25 -2.46
N GLY A 75 -12.91 -3.93 -2.60
CA GLY A 75 -14.13 -3.21 -2.21
C GLY A 75 -14.38 -3.12 -0.70
N CYS A 76 -13.39 -3.32 0.16
CA CYS A 76 -13.54 -3.42 1.63
C CYS A 76 -13.91 -2.10 2.34
N THR A 77 -13.89 -0.97 1.66
CA THR A 77 -14.25 0.37 2.19
C THR A 77 -13.31 0.96 3.26
N LEU A 78 -12.26 0.28 3.70
CA LEU A 78 -11.36 0.76 4.75
C LEU A 78 -10.75 2.13 4.44
N CYS A 79 -10.37 2.38 3.19
CA CYS A 79 -9.81 3.67 2.75
C CYS A 79 -10.79 4.83 2.96
N VAL A 80 -12.09 4.61 2.74
CA VAL A 80 -13.15 5.61 2.95
C VAL A 80 -13.32 5.87 4.45
N LYS A 81 -13.40 4.81 5.26
CA LYS A 81 -13.56 4.90 6.71
C LYS A 81 -12.37 5.54 7.42
N ALA A 82 -11.16 5.29 6.94
CA ALA A 82 -9.93 5.84 7.52
C ALA A 82 -9.64 7.29 7.08
N CYS A 83 -10.44 7.86 6.18
CA CYS A 83 -10.21 9.22 5.70
C CYS A 83 -10.64 10.26 6.72
N PRO A 84 -9.71 11.09 7.25
CA PRO A 84 -10.05 12.11 8.25
C PRO A 84 -10.95 13.23 7.69
N VAL A 85 -10.87 13.51 6.39
CA VAL A 85 -11.76 14.49 5.73
C VAL A 85 -13.20 13.98 5.71
N ASN A 86 -13.38 12.71 5.36
CA ASN A 86 -14.71 12.09 5.37
C ASN A 86 -15.30 12.08 6.80
N ALA A 87 -14.47 11.67 7.78
CA ALA A 87 -14.90 11.67 9.19
C ALA A 87 -15.27 13.07 9.70
N ALA A 88 -14.59 14.12 9.25
CA ALA A 88 -14.93 15.50 9.59
C ALA A 88 -16.24 15.94 8.92
N ALA A 89 -16.48 15.56 7.66
CA ALA A 89 -17.72 15.83 6.95
C ALA A 89 -18.91 15.13 7.63
N ASP A 90 -18.74 13.86 8.01
CA ASP A 90 -19.78 13.11 8.73
C ASP A 90 -20.11 13.73 10.10
N LYS A 91 -19.08 14.12 10.86
CA LYS A 91 -19.26 14.82 12.13
C LYS A 91 -20.04 16.14 11.99
N LYS A 92 -19.67 16.93 10.97
CA LYS A 92 -20.35 18.22 10.69
C LYS A 92 -21.81 18.00 10.34
N ALA A 93 -22.11 17.05 9.47
CA ALA A 93 -23.46 16.72 9.05
C ALA A 93 -24.30 16.17 10.23
N ALA A 94 -23.73 15.30 11.05
CA ALA A 94 -24.41 14.78 12.24
C ALA A 94 -24.77 15.89 13.25
N ALA A 95 -23.87 16.86 13.45
CA ALA A 95 -24.11 18.02 14.31
C ALA A 95 -25.22 18.93 13.77
N ALA A 96 -25.43 18.94 12.45
CA ALA A 96 -26.52 19.65 11.77
C ALA A 96 -27.83 18.83 11.63
N GLY A 97 -27.86 17.59 12.13
CA GLY A 97 -29.00 16.67 11.97
C GLY A 97 -29.24 16.22 10.53
N THR A 98 -28.22 16.28 9.66
CA THR A 98 -28.26 15.93 8.23
C THR A 98 -27.32 14.78 7.89
N LYS A 99 -27.35 14.32 6.64
CA LYS A 99 -26.32 13.42 6.08
C LYS A 99 -25.25 14.24 5.39
N ALA A 100 -24.00 13.77 5.45
CA ALA A 100 -22.91 14.41 4.74
C ALA A 100 -23.13 14.38 3.23
N ASP A 101 -22.80 15.47 2.54
CA ASP A 101 -22.84 15.52 1.09
C ASP A 101 -21.62 14.72 0.54
N PRO A 102 -21.84 13.76 -0.36
CA PRO A 102 -20.75 13.07 -1.04
C PRO A 102 -19.71 14.00 -1.71
N ALA A 103 -20.11 15.22 -2.10
CA ALA A 103 -19.20 16.22 -2.65
C ALA A 103 -18.15 16.73 -1.64
N ASP A 104 -18.37 16.56 -0.35
CA ASP A 104 -17.43 16.93 0.71
C ASP A 104 -16.41 15.85 1.04
N TYR A 105 -16.55 14.66 0.45
CA TYR A 105 -15.62 13.56 0.67
C TYR A 105 -14.36 13.66 -0.20
N ALA A 106 -13.22 13.34 0.41
CA ALA A 106 -11.96 13.20 -0.31
C ALA A 106 -11.81 11.85 -1.01
N ILE A 107 -12.57 10.84 -0.57
CA ILE A 107 -12.59 9.51 -1.17
C ILE A 107 -13.98 8.88 -0.97
N MET A 108 -14.53 8.30 -2.00
CA MET A 108 -15.86 7.67 -1.97
C MET A 108 -15.89 6.40 -2.81
N MET A 109 -16.78 5.48 -2.48
CA MET A 109 -16.98 4.28 -3.30
C MET A 109 -17.88 4.60 -4.49
N LYS A 110 -17.48 4.13 -5.68
CA LYS A 110 -18.20 4.24 -6.94
C LYS A 110 -18.31 2.88 -7.62
N PRO A 111 -19.31 2.65 -8.48
CA PRO A 111 -19.39 1.42 -9.26
C PRO A 111 -18.10 1.18 -10.06
N GLN A 112 -17.53 -0.01 -9.93
CA GLN A 112 -16.26 -0.37 -10.56
C GLN A 112 -16.27 -0.14 -12.08
N ALA A 113 -17.37 -0.46 -12.76
CA ALA A 113 -17.53 -0.25 -14.19
C ALA A 113 -17.34 1.22 -14.65
N THR A 114 -17.52 2.20 -13.73
CA THR A 114 -17.32 3.63 -14.03
C THR A 114 -15.89 4.10 -13.71
N GLN A 115 -15.02 3.23 -13.22
CA GLN A 115 -13.71 3.60 -12.69
C GLN A 115 -12.54 2.89 -13.40
N HIS A 116 -12.79 2.17 -14.48
CA HIS A 116 -11.77 1.42 -15.22
C HIS A 116 -10.59 2.29 -15.68
N ASP A 117 -10.86 3.53 -16.08
CA ASP A 117 -9.84 4.47 -16.56
C ASP A 117 -8.75 4.76 -15.52
N GLN A 118 -9.07 4.64 -14.21
CA GLN A 118 -8.08 4.82 -13.14
C GLN A 118 -6.94 3.78 -13.21
N GLN A 119 -7.18 2.61 -13.83
CA GLN A 119 -6.17 1.57 -13.96
C GLN A 119 -4.95 2.07 -14.75
N ALA A 120 -5.18 2.80 -15.83
CA ALA A 120 -4.09 3.35 -16.65
C ALA A 120 -3.20 4.33 -15.84
N ALA A 121 -3.82 5.17 -15.02
CA ALA A 121 -3.08 6.08 -14.13
C ALA A 121 -2.28 5.32 -13.06
N PHE A 122 -2.87 4.28 -12.47
CA PHE A 122 -2.20 3.45 -11.47
C PHE A 122 -1.00 2.70 -12.09
N ASP A 123 -1.20 2.04 -13.22
CA ASP A 123 -0.16 1.27 -13.90
C ASP A 123 1.00 2.18 -14.33
N TYR A 124 0.70 3.38 -14.83
CA TYR A 124 1.70 4.39 -15.15
C TYR A 124 2.52 4.78 -13.91
N CYS A 125 1.85 5.15 -12.82
CA CYS A 125 2.53 5.57 -11.61
C CYS A 125 3.43 4.46 -11.04
N VAL A 126 2.95 3.23 -11.02
CA VAL A 126 3.75 2.09 -10.55
C VAL A 126 4.98 1.84 -11.44
N ALA A 127 4.81 1.94 -12.76
CA ALA A 127 5.89 1.61 -13.71
C ALA A 127 6.92 2.74 -13.89
N LYS A 128 6.48 4.01 -13.87
CA LYS A 128 7.28 5.15 -14.37
C LYS A 128 7.69 6.15 -13.29
N VAL A 129 6.93 6.27 -12.20
CA VAL A 129 7.25 7.25 -11.15
C VAL A 129 8.31 6.68 -10.23
N SER A 130 9.43 7.37 -10.10
CA SER A 130 10.55 6.99 -9.21
C SER A 130 10.21 7.27 -7.74
N GLU A 131 10.82 6.52 -6.82
CA GLU A 131 10.74 6.85 -5.40
C GLU A 131 11.40 8.19 -5.11
N LYS A 132 10.91 8.89 -4.10
CA LYS A 132 11.44 10.16 -3.63
C LYS A 132 11.93 9.97 -2.18
N PRO A 133 13.22 9.59 -2.00
CA PRO A 133 13.75 9.21 -0.69
C PRO A 133 13.53 10.27 0.40
N GLU A 134 13.53 11.55 0.03
CA GLU A 134 13.30 12.69 0.93
C GLU A 134 11.88 12.74 1.51
N LEU A 135 10.92 12.08 0.89
CA LEU A 135 9.55 11.95 1.39
C LEU A 135 9.34 10.75 2.29
N ILE A 136 10.27 9.78 2.24
CA ILE A 136 10.14 8.50 2.93
C ILE A 136 10.66 8.65 4.37
N ASN A 137 9.79 8.33 5.32
CA ASN A 137 10.12 8.30 6.75
C ASN A 137 9.17 7.38 7.51
N ASN A 138 9.38 7.21 8.82
CA ASN A 138 8.62 6.28 9.67
C ASN A 138 7.25 6.83 10.13
N THR A 139 6.75 7.88 9.52
CA THR A 139 5.38 8.37 9.78
C THR A 139 4.37 7.65 8.89
N VAL A 140 3.08 7.69 9.26
CA VAL A 140 1.98 7.17 8.44
C VAL A 140 2.04 7.76 7.01
N LYS A 141 2.26 9.08 6.90
CA LYS A 141 2.33 9.76 5.61
C LYS A 141 3.56 9.34 4.80
N GLY A 142 4.74 9.38 5.42
CA GLY A 142 6.01 9.18 4.72
C GLY A 142 6.26 7.73 4.32
N SER A 143 5.87 6.76 5.17
CA SER A 143 6.05 5.34 4.87
C SER A 143 5.31 4.91 3.61
N GLN A 144 4.20 5.57 3.26
CA GLN A 144 3.37 5.20 2.12
C GLN A 144 3.92 5.66 0.77
N PHE A 145 4.92 6.56 0.74
CA PHE A 145 5.63 6.89 -0.50
C PHE A 145 6.64 5.83 -0.93
N LYS A 146 6.97 4.90 -0.02
CA LYS A 146 7.82 3.75 -0.37
C LYS A 146 6.99 2.65 -1.04
N GLN A 147 7.58 1.97 -2.03
CA GLN A 147 6.93 0.87 -2.72
C GLN A 147 6.57 -0.26 -1.73
N PRO A 148 5.32 -0.74 -1.67
CA PRO A 148 4.99 -1.95 -0.94
C PRO A 148 5.59 -3.17 -1.66
N LEU A 149 6.20 -4.08 -0.90
CA LEU A 149 6.73 -5.34 -1.45
C LEU A 149 5.82 -6.53 -1.14
N LEU A 150 4.59 -6.25 -0.75
CA LEU A 150 3.44 -7.14 -0.75
C LEU A 150 2.27 -6.41 -1.37
N GLU A 151 1.73 -6.94 -2.46
CA GLU A 151 0.68 -6.29 -3.22
C GLU A 151 -0.28 -7.30 -3.86
N PHE A 152 -1.54 -6.91 -4.01
CA PHE A 152 -2.57 -7.69 -4.71
C PHE A 152 -2.71 -9.12 -4.18
N SER A 153 -2.58 -9.30 -2.87
CA SER A 153 -2.76 -10.61 -2.24
C SER A 153 -4.19 -11.13 -2.44
N GLY A 154 -4.34 -12.45 -2.52
CA GLY A 154 -5.64 -13.10 -2.57
C GLY A 154 -6.37 -13.17 -1.21
N SER A 155 -5.98 -12.33 -0.23
CA SER A 155 -6.60 -12.30 1.09
C SER A 155 -8.01 -11.71 1.06
N CYS A 156 -8.78 -11.93 2.13
CA CYS A 156 -10.14 -11.42 2.27
C CYS A 156 -10.20 -9.88 2.17
N ALA A 157 -11.34 -9.35 1.74
CA ALA A 157 -11.59 -7.92 1.75
C ALA A 157 -11.46 -7.34 3.17
N GLY A 158 -10.54 -6.39 3.37
CA GLY A 158 -10.29 -5.80 4.68
C GLY A 158 -9.41 -6.64 5.63
N CYS A 159 -8.65 -7.59 5.12
CA CYS A 159 -7.76 -8.42 5.92
C CYS A 159 -6.74 -7.59 6.69
N ALA A 160 -6.75 -7.68 8.03
CA ALA A 160 -5.80 -6.98 8.88
C ALA A 160 -4.38 -7.54 8.75
N GLU A 161 -4.24 -8.85 8.61
CA GLU A 161 -2.94 -9.53 8.49
C GLU A 161 -2.13 -9.00 7.31
N THR A 162 -2.72 -8.93 6.12
CA THR A 162 -2.03 -8.40 4.94
C THR A 162 -1.78 -6.90 5.02
N THR A 163 -2.56 -6.15 5.80
CA THR A 163 -2.25 -4.74 6.08
C THR A 163 -0.93 -4.60 6.84
N TYR A 164 -0.72 -5.39 7.89
CA TYR A 164 0.54 -5.41 8.65
C TYR A 164 1.70 -5.94 7.82
N ALA A 165 1.51 -7.08 7.14
CA ALA A 165 2.54 -7.66 6.28
C ALA A 165 3.00 -6.68 5.20
N ARG A 166 2.06 -5.97 4.55
CA ARG A 166 2.38 -4.93 3.58
C ARG A 166 3.19 -3.79 4.18
N LEU A 167 2.79 -3.27 5.34
CA LEU A 167 3.51 -2.18 6.00
C LEU A 167 4.93 -2.61 6.38
N ILE A 168 5.10 -3.81 6.93
CA ILE A 168 6.42 -4.33 7.28
C ILE A 168 7.29 -4.45 6.03
N THR A 169 6.74 -4.91 4.90
CA THR A 169 7.50 -4.98 3.65
C THR A 169 7.90 -3.60 3.12
N GLN A 170 7.09 -2.56 3.33
CA GLN A 170 7.46 -1.18 2.96
C GLN A 170 8.65 -0.67 3.80
N LEU A 171 8.71 -1.04 5.08
CA LEU A 171 9.76 -0.60 5.99
C LEU A 171 11.06 -1.40 5.82
N PHE A 172 10.95 -2.72 5.70
CA PHE A 172 12.08 -3.64 5.81
C PHE A 172 12.21 -4.64 4.66
N GLY A 173 11.28 -4.72 3.73
CA GLY A 173 11.10 -5.80 2.78
C GLY A 173 12.34 -6.21 1.99
N GLU A 174 13.22 -5.26 1.65
CA GLU A 174 14.47 -5.54 0.92
C GLU A 174 15.47 -6.39 1.72
N ARG A 175 15.28 -6.51 3.04
CA ARG A 175 16.16 -7.24 3.97
C ARG A 175 15.43 -8.31 4.76
N MET A 176 14.17 -8.60 4.40
CA MET A 176 13.35 -9.56 5.15
C MET A 176 13.59 -11.00 4.70
N TYR A 177 13.70 -11.87 5.70
CA TYR A 177 13.51 -13.31 5.56
C TYR A 177 12.21 -13.67 6.25
N ILE A 178 11.32 -14.34 5.55
CA ILE A 178 9.99 -14.70 6.05
C ILE A 178 9.90 -16.21 6.15
N SER A 179 9.85 -16.72 7.38
CA SER A 179 9.49 -18.11 7.67
C SER A 179 8.01 -18.17 7.97
N ASN A 180 7.24 -18.79 7.10
CA ASN A 180 5.80 -18.84 7.18
C ASN A 180 5.33 -20.22 7.61
N ALA A 181 4.44 -20.27 8.62
CA ALA A 181 3.75 -21.49 9.02
C ALA A 181 2.43 -21.63 8.28
N THR A 182 1.92 -22.86 8.20
CA THR A 182 0.64 -23.17 7.56
C THR A 182 -0.51 -22.40 8.20
N GLY A 183 -1.26 -21.67 7.37
CA GLY A 183 -2.38 -20.82 7.77
C GLY A 183 -2.86 -19.95 6.61
N CYS A 184 -3.59 -18.88 6.90
CA CYS A 184 -4.03 -17.92 5.87
C CYS A 184 -2.85 -17.35 5.08
N SER A 185 -1.73 -17.07 5.74
CA SER A 185 -0.51 -16.54 5.12
C SER A 185 0.13 -17.50 4.11
N SER A 186 -0.06 -18.82 4.27
CA SER A 186 0.34 -19.79 3.26
C SER A 186 -0.53 -19.68 2.01
N ILE A 187 -1.82 -19.42 2.19
CA ILE A 187 -2.80 -19.36 1.10
C ILE A 187 -2.60 -18.07 0.29
N TRP A 188 -2.62 -16.91 0.94
CA TRP A 188 -2.46 -15.66 0.20
C TRP A 188 -0.99 -15.35 -0.15
N GLY A 189 -0.01 -15.92 0.55
CA GLY A 189 1.43 -15.63 0.37
C GLY A 189 2.15 -16.57 -0.57
N GLY A 190 1.75 -17.83 -0.67
CA GLY A 190 2.46 -18.86 -1.40
C GLY A 190 1.64 -19.69 -2.37
N SER A 191 0.38 -19.33 -2.64
CA SER A 191 -0.43 -20.04 -3.62
C SER A 191 0.14 -19.86 -5.03
N ALA A 192 0.56 -20.95 -5.64
CA ALA A 192 0.95 -20.97 -7.05
C ALA A 192 -0.29 -20.64 -7.94
N PRO A 193 -0.11 -19.94 -9.05
CA PRO A 193 1.16 -19.46 -9.60
C PRO A 193 1.59 -18.06 -9.12
N ALA A 194 0.78 -17.38 -8.30
CA ALA A 194 0.99 -15.99 -7.94
C ALA A 194 1.38 -15.84 -6.47
N THR A 195 2.53 -15.25 -6.20
CA THR A 195 2.88 -14.73 -4.89
C THR A 195 2.62 -13.21 -4.84
N PRO A 196 2.09 -12.66 -3.73
CA PRO A 196 1.90 -11.22 -3.57
C PRO A 196 3.19 -10.49 -3.18
N TYR A 197 4.24 -11.21 -2.79
CA TYR A 197 5.54 -10.63 -2.52
C TYR A 197 6.23 -10.26 -3.82
N THR A 198 6.80 -9.07 -3.86
CA THR A 198 7.48 -8.52 -5.03
C THR A 198 8.83 -7.90 -4.64
N VAL A 199 9.53 -7.39 -5.62
CA VAL A 199 10.82 -6.71 -5.44
C VAL A 199 10.69 -5.22 -5.68
N ASN A 200 11.55 -4.43 -5.03
CA ASN A 200 11.68 -3.02 -5.33
C ASN A 200 12.18 -2.86 -6.77
N LYS A 201 11.48 -2.05 -7.56
CA LYS A 201 11.77 -1.88 -8.99
C LYS A 201 13.13 -1.22 -9.29
N GLU A 202 13.67 -0.45 -8.34
CA GLU A 202 14.94 0.26 -8.48
C GLU A 202 16.13 -0.60 -8.06
N THR A 203 15.98 -1.35 -6.95
CA THR A 203 17.07 -2.15 -6.38
C THR A 203 17.06 -3.62 -6.76
N GLY A 204 15.92 -4.13 -7.25
CA GLY A 204 15.69 -5.54 -7.53
C GLY A 204 15.64 -6.45 -6.29
N LYS A 205 15.63 -5.86 -5.07
CA LYS A 205 15.60 -6.59 -3.80
C LYS A 205 14.19 -6.70 -3.25
N GLY A 206 13.91 -7.81 -2.57
CA GLY A 206 12.62 -8.04 -1.92
C GLY A 206 12.68 -9.15 -0.88
N PRO A 207 11.56 -9.45 -0.21
CA PRO A 207 11.52 -10.48 0.82
C PRO A 207 11.88 -11.87 0.26
N ALA A 208 12.71 -12.61 1.00
CA ALA A 208 12.85 -14.05 0.81
C ALA A 208 11.75 -14.74 1.64
N TRP A 209 10.99 -15.63 1.01
CA TRP A 209 9.85 -16.28 1.64
C TRP A 209 9.96 -17.81 1.55
N ALA A 210 9.73 -18.48 2.66
CA ALA A 210 9.65 -19.93 2.74
C ALA A 210 8.44 -20.32 3.60
N ASN A 211 7.81 -21.45 3.26
CA ASN A 211 6.68 -21.97 4.00
C ASN A 211 6.95 -23.42 4.42
N SER A 212 6.63 -23.74 5.67
CA SER A 212 6.74 -25.08 6.21
C SER A 212 5.70 -25.30 7.31
N LEU A 213 5.82 -26.40 8.05
CA LEU A 213 5.01 -26.64 9.23
C LEU A 213 5.38 -25.70 10.36
N PHE A 214 4.54 -25.61 11.39
CA PHE A 214 4.73 -24.70 12.52
C PHE A 214 6.05 -24.97 13.25
N GLU A 215 6.36 -26.23 13.47
CA GLU A 215 7.57 -26.69 14.18
C GLU A 215 8.84 -26.25 13.43
N ASP A 216 8.89 -26.50 12.13
CA ASP A 216 10.06 -26.13 11.28
C ASP A 216 10.31 -24.61 11.31
N ASN A 217 9.26 -23.81 11.30
CA ASN A 217 9.39 -22.36 11.36
C ASN A 217 9.83 -21.87 12.73
N ALA A 218 9.40 -22.54 13.81
CA ALA A 218 9.87 -22.23 15.17
C ALA A 218 11.37 -22.53 15.30
N GLU A 219 11.83 -23.66 14.78
CA GLU A 219 13.25 -24.04 14.75
C GLU A 219 14.08 -23.08 13.89
N HIS A 220 13.60 -22.71 12.71
CA HIS A 220 14.25 -21.73 11.85
C HIS A 220 14.36 -20.37 12.56
N GLY A 221 13.31 -19.91 13.21
CA GLY A 221 13.31 -18.64 13.96
C GLY A 221 14.32 -18.67 15.10
N LEU A 222 14.35 -19.73 15.88
CA LEU A 222 15.33 -19.94 16.96
C LEU A 222 16.76 -19.97 16.42
N GLY A 223 17.01 -20.73 15.36
CA GLY A 223 18.32 -20.84 14.73
C GLY A 223 18.83 -19.51 14.20
N THR A 224 17.95 -18.72 13.54
CA THR A 224 18.31 -17.40 13.02
C THR A 224 18.67 -16.43 14.15
N VAL A 225 17.89 -16.40 15.24
CA VAL A 225 18.14 -15.55 16.39
C VAL A 225 19.45 -15.97 17.07
N SER A 226 19.62 -17.26 17.34
CA SER A 226 20.82 -17.80 17.99
C SER A 226 22.09 -17.50 17.19
N TYR A 227 22.07 -17.73 15.88
CA TYR A 227 23.18 -17.43 14.99
C TYR A 227 23.55 -15.93 14.99
N THR A 228 22.55 -15.06 14.92
CA THR A 228 22.78 -13.61 14.95
C THR A 228 23.42 -13.17 16.26
N HIS A 229 22.96 -13.71 17.39
CA HIS A 229 23.54 -13.39 18.69
C HIS A 229 24.96 -13.93 18.86
N LEU A 230 25.21 -15.17 18.43
CA LEU A 230 26.55 -15.77 18.49
C LEU A 230 27.57 -14.95 17.68
N ARG A 231 27.23 -14.57 16.45
CA ARG A 231 28.12 -13.74 15.63
C ARG A 231 28.37 -12.35 16.22
N ALA A 232 27.38 -11.75 16.88
CA ALA A 232 27.59 -10.48 17.55
C ALA A 232 28.61 -10.60 18.70
N HIS A 233 28.72 -11.78 19.33
CA HIS A 233 29.75 -12.05 20.35
C HIS A 233 31.11 -12.36 19.77
N GLU A 234 31.19 -13.05 18.63
CA GLU A 234 32.46 -13.35 17.93
C GLU A 234 33.18 -12.08 17.47
N THR A 235 32.45 -11.08 16.97
CA THR A 235 33.04 -9.79 16.56
C THR A 235 33.58 -8.95 17.71
N VAL A 236 33.27 -9.26 18.96
CA VAL A 236 33.80 -8.59 20.16
C VAL A 236 35.06 -9.29 20.68
N LEU A 237 35.26 -10.54 20.32
CA LEU A 237 36.46 -11.32 20.74
C LEU A 237 37.65 -11.18 19.79
N ASP A 238 37.40 -10.68 18.56
CA ASP A 238 38.46 -10.45 17.55
C ASP A 238 39.00 -9.01 17.53
N LEU A 239 38.61 -8.18 18.55
CA LEU A 239 39.13 -6.84 18.81
C LEU A 239 39.90 -6.79 20.12
#